data_b4456b82f132528c5b1fdf6bbc7dd0e8
#
_entry.id   b4456b82f132528c5b1fdf6bbc7dd0e8
#
_cell.length_a   1.000
_cell.length_b   1.000
_cell.length_c   1.000
_cell.angle_alpha   90.00
_cell.angle_beta   90.00
_cell.angle_gamma   90.00
#
_symmetry.space_group_name_H-M   'P 1'
#
loop_
_entity.id
_entity.type
_entity.pdbx_description
1 polymer ?
#
loop_
_entity_poly.entity_id
_entity_poly.type
_entity_poly.pdbx_seq_one_letter_code
_entity_poly.pdbx_strand_id
1 'polypeptide(L)'
;VPTSSYFERLYPSFGFLLALALSAPLVLLAVLPLSQNVAIVMAGLVPAGLILLSIFSAATIRVDENIRVGRINVPLSALGEAVGLEGEQMRMERGPGLSPAAQFLIRGDIKSMIKVPVTDPNDPTAYLLISTRKPSELAGAINAHRG
;
A
#
# COMPACT_ATOMS: atom_id res chain seq x y z
N VAL A 1 -5.23 3.90 -29.95
CA VAL A 1 -5.99 3.44 -28.79
C VAL A 1 -5.42 4.13 -27.57
N PRO A 2 -6.22 4.90 -26.83
CA PRO A 2 -5.71 5.50 -25.62
C PRO A 2 -5.36 4.39 -24.63
N THR A 3 -4.09 4.28 -24.33
CA THR A 3 -3.64 3.48 -23.21
C THR A 3 -4.16 4.13 -21.94
N SER A 4 -5.19 3.55 -21.37
CA SER A 4 -5.71 4.04 -20.10
C SER A 4 -4.63 3.83 -19.02
N SER A 5 -3.90 4.88 -18.73
CA SER A 5 -2.97 4.85 -17.61
C SER A 5 -3.73 4.98 -16.31
N TYR A 6 -3.46 4.09 -15.39
CA TYR A 6 -4.00 4.14 -14.04
C TYR A 6 -2.97 4.73 -13.10
N PHE A 7 -3.39 5.63 -12.22
CA PHE A 7 -2.54 6.22 -11.20
C PHE A 7 -3.29 6.30 -9.88
N GLU A 8 -2.68 5.75 -8.83
CA GLU A 8 -3.20 5.84 -7.48
C GLU A 8 -2.03 6.05 -6.52
N ARG A 9 -2.19 6.97 -5.59
CA ARG A 9 -1.24 7.13 -4.49
C ARG A 9 -1.89 6.64 -3.20
N LEU A 10 -1.22 5.71 -2.54
CA LEU A 10 -1.72 5.07 -1.33
C LEU A 10 -1.43 5.93 -0.09
N TYR A 11 -2.15 7.03 0.04
CA TYR A 11 -2.05 7.86 1.23
C TYR A 11 -2.49 7.10 2.48
N PRO A 12 -1.90 7.42 3.67
CA PRO A 12 -2.37 6.84 4.92
C PRO A 12 -3.85 7.12 5.16
N SER A 13 -4.55 6.19 5.79
CA SER A 13 -5.95 6.39 6.16
C SER A 13 -6.08 7.41 7.29
N PHE A 14 -7.25 8.03 7.41
CA PHE A 14 -7.54 8.98 8.49
C PHE A 14 -7.32 8.36 9.87
N GLY A 15 -7.79 7.12 10.07
CA GLY A 15 -7.59 6.41 11.34
C GLY A 15 -6.12 6.19 11.70
N PHE A 16 -5.30 5.88 10.71
CA PHE A 16 -3.86 5.75 10.90
C PHE A 16 -3.21 7.09 11.28
N LEU A 17 -3.57 8.16 10.59
CA LEU A 17 -3.08 9.52 10.90
C LEU A 17 -3.52 9.96 12.29
N LEU A 18 -4.76 9.65 12.67
CA LEU A 18 -5.27 9.94 14.02
C LEU A 18 -4.46 9.18 15.09
N ALA A 19 -4.15 7.90 14.84
CA ALA A 19 -3.33 7.11 15.75
C ALA A 19 -1.93 7.73 15.93
N LEU A 20 -1.33 8.23 14.86
CA LEU A 20 -0.05 8.95 14.95
C LEU A 20 -0.18 10.25 15.75
N ALA A 21 -1.27 10.99 15.56
CA ALA A 21 -1.53 12.22 16.32
C ALA A 21 -1.70 11.93 17.82
N LEU A 22 -2.29 10.79 18.19
CA LEU A 22 -2.47 10.37 19.58
C LEU A 22 -1.14 9.98 20.25
N SER A 23 -0.03 9.93 19.55
CA SER A 23 1.30 9.77 20.12
C SER A 23 1.73 11.02 20.92
N ALA A 24 1.12 12.17 20.68
CA ALA A 24 1.49 13.43 21.36
C ALA A 24 1.42 13.36 22.88
N PRO A 25 0.33 12.90 23.53
CA PRO A 25 0.30 12.77 24.99
C PRO A 25 1.30 11.76 25.52
N LEU A 26 1.59 10.69 24.78
CA LEU A 26 2.60 9.69 25.18
C LEU A 26 4.00 10.30 25.19
N VAL A 27 4.34 11.09 24.17
CA VAL A 27 5.62 11.79 24.08
C VAL A 27 5.72 12.83 25.21
N LEU A 28 4.64 13.57 25.45
CA LEU A 28 4.60 14.55 26.54
C LEU A 28 4.93 13.91 27.88
N LEU A 29 4.24 12.81 28.22
CA LEU A 29 4.45 12.10 29.48
C LEU A 29 5.85 11.50 29.58
N ALA A 30 6.41 11.00 28.48
CA ALA A 30 7.74 10.40 28.49
C ALA A 30 8.86 11.42 28.70
N VAL A 31 8.72 12.63 28.17
CA VAL A 31 9.77 13.66 28.19
C VAL A 31 9.58 14.65 29.35
N LEU A 32 8.37 14.77 29.90
CA LEU A 32 8.04 15.72 30.96
C LEU A 32 8.99 15.64 32.17
N PRO A 33 9.41 14.46 32.66
CA PRO A 33 10.36 14.38 33.77
C PRO A 33 11.72 15.02 33.50
N LEU A 34 12.11 15.15 32.24
CA LEU A 34 13.39 15.74 31.86
C LEU A 34 13.30 17.27 31.74
N SER A 35 12.28 17.78 31.06
CA SER A 35 12.05 19.22 30.89
C SER A 35 10.64 19.47 30.39
N GLN A 36 9.90 20.37 31.00
CA GLN A 36 8.55 20.74 30.57
C GLN A 36 8.57 21.41 29.18
N ASN A 37 9.51 22.31 28.94
CA ASN A 37 9.61 23.01 27.65
C ASN A 37 9.95 22.05 26.52
N VAL A 38 10.91 21.16 26.73
CA VAL A 38 11.29 20.13 25.75
C VAL A 38 10.13 19.17 25.51
N ALA A 39 9.40 18.78 26.55
CA ALA A 39 8.25 17.89 26.44
C ALA A 39 7.17 18.48 25.53
N ILE A 40 6.83 19.76 25.69
CA ILE A 40 5.83 20.43 24.86
C ILE A 40 6.27 20.51 23.41
N VAL A 41 7.52 20.87 23.15
CA VAL A 41 8.07 20.95 21.79
C VAL A 41 8.07 19.58 21.12
N MET A 42 8.54 18.55 21.82
CA MET A 42 8.61 17.19 21.28
C MET A 42 7.22 16.58 21.06
N ALA A 43 6.25 16.88 21.93
CA ALA A 43 4.87 16.43 21.76
C ALA A 43 4.21 17.01 20.52
N GLY A 44 4.69 18.15 20.00
CA GLY A 44 4.26 18.70 18.72
C GLY A 44 5.08 18.16 17.55
N LEU A 45 6.40 18.11 17.68
CA LEU A 45 7.31 17.74 16.58
C LEU A 45 7.25 16.27 16.21
N VAL A 46 7.18 15.37 17.19
CA VAL A 46 7.23 13.92 16.90
C VAL A 46 6.00 13.45 16.12
N PRO A 47 4.74 13.73 16.56
CA PRO A 47 3.59 13.35 15.77
C PRO A 47 3.55 14.03 14.40
N ALA A 48 3.90 15.32 14.32
CA ALA A 48 3.95 16.05 13.05
C ALA A 48 4.95 15.42 12.08
N GLY A 49 6.13 15.07 12.56
CA GLY A 49 7.17 14.40 11.76
C GLY A 49 6.72 13.03 11.28
N LEU A 50 6.07 12.24 12.14
CA LEU A 50 5.56 10.91 11.78
C LEU A 50 4.44 11.01 10.72
N ILE A 51 3.54 11.98 10.86
CA ILE A 51 2.46 12.22 9.90
C ILE A 51 3.04 12.63 8.54
N LEU A 52 3.96 13.59 8.52
CA LEU A 52 4.60 14.04 7.29
C LEU A 52 5.38 12.90 6.63
N LEU A 53 6.14 12.14 7.39
CA LEU A 53 6.88 10.99 6.87
C LEU A 53 5.94 9.96 6.26
N SER A 54 4.81 9.67 6.90
CA SER A 54 3.80 8.74 6.39
C SER A 54 3.19 9.21 5.06
N ILE A 55 2.92 10.51 4.93
CA ILE A 55 2.35 11.08 3.72
C ILE A 55 3.38 11.06 2.58
N PHE A 56 4.62 11.49 2.84
CA PHE A 56 5.66 11.55 1.82
C PHE A 56 6.18 10.18 1.40
N SER A 57 6.09 9.17 2.26
CA SER A 57 6.50 7.81 1.94
C SER A 57 5.37 6.96 1.33
N ALA A 58 4.22 7.55 1.06
CA ALA A 58 3.08 6.83 0.48
C ALA A 58 3.47 6.19 -0.86
N ALA A 59 3.17 4.89 -0.98
CA ALA A 59 3.45 4.14 -2.21
C ALA A 59 2.53 4.62 -3.34
N THR A 60 3.03 4.53 -4.56
CA THR A 60 2.29 4.91 -5.77
C THR A 60 2.04 3.68 -6.62
N ILE A 61 0.80 3.49 -7.07
CA ILE A 61 0.43 2.49 -8.07
C ILE A 61 0.33 3.19 -9.40
N ARG A 62 1.09 2.71 -10.38
CA ARG A 62 1.04 3.23 -11.75
C ARG A 62 0.95 2.06 -12.73
N VAL A 63 -0.02 2.14 -13.63
CA VAL A 63 -0.24 1.15 -14.67
C VAL A 63 -0.14 1.85 -16.04
N ASP A 64 0.86 1.50 -16.80
CA ASP A 64 1.03 1.92 -18.19
C ASP A 64 1.36 0.68 -19.03
N GLU A 65 2.55 0.54 -19.56
CA GLU A 65 3.03 -0.71 -20.18
C GLU A 65 3.47 -1.72 -19.11
N ASN A 66 3.85 -1.24 -17.93
CA ASN A 66 4.20 -2.03 -16.76
C ASN A 66 3.32 -1.65 -15.58
N ILE A 67 3.13 -2.57 -14.66
CA ILE A 67 2.61 -2.22 -13.34
C ILE A 67 3.80 -1.86 -12.44
N ARG A 68 3.75 -0.67 -11.85
CA ARG A 68 4.78 -0.17 -10.95
C ARG A 68 4.14 0.17 -9.62
N VAL A 69 4.53 -0.57 -8.59
CA VAL A 69 4.01 -0.37 -7.23
C VAL A 69 5.19 -0.51 -6.26
N GLY A 70 5.63 0.59 -5.67
CA GLY A 70 6.81 0.56 -4.81
C GLY A 70 8.02 0.00 -5.54
N ARG A 71 8.51 -1.15 -5.09
CA ARG A 71 9.65 -1.86 -5.73
C ARG A 71 9.21 -2.83 -6.82
N ILE A 72 7.90 -3.08 -6.93
CA ILE A 72 7.35 -3.99 -7.93
C ILE A 72 7.33 -3.28 -9.28
N ASN A 73 7.91 -3.90 -10.28
CA ASN A 73 7.89 -3.42 -11.66
C ASN A 73 7.85 -4.63 -12.59
N VAL A 74 6.67 -4.92 -13.14
CA VAL A 74 6.43 -6.11 -13.98
C VAL A 74 5.70 -5.67 -15.24
N PRO A 75 6.15 -6.13 -16.43
CA PRO A 75 5.42 -5.86 -17.66
C PRO A 75 4.02 -6.46 -17.63
N LEU A 76 3.03 -5.75 -18.11
CA LEU A 76 1.65 -6.25 -18.16
C LEU A 76 1.51 -7.50 -19.04
N SER A 77 2.39 -7.66 -20.03
CA SER A 77 2.43 -8.87 -20.87
C SER A 77 2.78 -10.14 -20.08
N ALA A 78 3.44 -10.00 -18.93
CA ALA A 78 3.80 -11.12 -18.05
C ALA A 78 2.74 -11.45 -17.00
N LEU A 79 1.61 -10.75 -17.00
CA LEU A 79 0.56 -10.88 -15.99
C LEU A 79 -0.67 -11.60 -16.53
N GLY A 80 -1.34 -12.35 -15.64
CA GLY A 80 -2.64 -12.93 -15.89
C GLY A 80 -3.79 -11.99 -15.54
N GLU A 81 -4.97 -12.54 -15.33
CA GLU A 81 -6.16 -11.77 -15.00
C GLU A 81 -6.08 -11.24 -13.56
N ALA A 82 -6.27 -9.93 -13.41
CA ALA A 82 -6.33 -9.29 -12.10
C ALA A 82 -7.72 -9.49 -11.48
N VAL A 83 -7.75 -9.84 -10.21
CA VAL A 83 -8.97 -10.09 -9.43
C VAL A 83 -8.96 -9.22 -8.18
N GLY A 84 -10.05 -8.49 -7.94
CA GLY A 84 -10.24 -7.73 -6.72
C GLY A 84 -10.53 -8.64 -5.52
N LEU A 85 -9.95 -8.35 -4.37
CA LEU A 85 -10.14 -9.09 -3.12
C LEU A 85 -10.62 -8.16 -2.01
N GLU A 86 -11.64 -8.59 -1.29
CA GLU A 86 -12.16 -7.87 -0.13
C GLU A 86 -12.58 -8.87 0.96
N GLY A 87 -12.68 -8.38 2.21
CA GLY A 87 -13.21 -9.16 3.33
C GLY A 87 -12.41 -10.44 3.61
N GLU A 88 -13.09 -11.57 3.71
CA GLU A 88 -12.49 -12.87 4.04
C GLU A 88 -11.49 -13.36 3.00
N GLN A 89 -11.77 -13.14 1.71
CA GLN A 89 -10.86 -13.51 0.64
C GLN A 89 -9.53 -12.76 0.77
N MET A 90 -9.60 -11.47 1.08
CA MET A 90 -8.41 -10.66 1.28
C MET A 90 -7.62 -11.13 2.50
N ARG A 91 -8.29 -11.43 3.60
CA ARG A 91 -7.64 -11.92 4.83
C ARG A 91 -6.93 -13.25 4.59
N MET A 92 -7.55 -14.15 3.85
CA MET A 92 -6.96 -15.45 3.51
C MET A 92 -5.69 -15.28 2.66
N GLU A 93 -5.77 -14.45 1.62
CA GLU A 93 -4.66 -14.29 0.67
C GLU A 93 -3.46 -13.55 1.28
N ARG A 94 -3.68 -12.59 2.18
CA ARG A 94 -2.57 -11.86 2.82
C ARG A 94 -2.03 -12.54 4.08
N GLY A 95 -2.70 -13.56 4.57
CA GLY A 95 -2.34 -14.32 5.76
C GLY A 95 -2.04 -15.78 5.43
N PRO A 96 -2.94 -16.73 5.84
CA PRO A 96 -2.66 -18.16 5.69
C PRO A 96 -2.42 -18.63 4.25
N GLY A 97 -3.04 -17.96 3.25
CA GLY A 97 -2.90 -18.31 1.84
C GLY A 97 -1.74 -17.64 1.13
N LEU A 98 -0.96 -16.80 1.80
CA LEU A 98 0.15 -16.07 1.16
C LEU A 98 1.30 -17.01 0.82
N SER A 99 1.65 -17.07 -0.47
CA SER A 99 2.77 -17.87 -0.96
C SER A 99 4.11 -17.18 -0.73
N PRO A 100 5.18 -17.90 -0.33
CA PRO A 100 6.52 -17.31 -0.29
C PRO A 100 7.03 -16.82 -1.65
N ALA A 101 6.48 -17.35 -2.75
CA ALA A 101 6.83 -16.93 -4.10
C ALA A 101 6.08 -15.67 -4.58
N ALA A 102 5.17 -15.13 -3.77
CA ALA A 102 4.43 -13.91 -4.12
C ALA A 102 5.27 -12.66 -3.87
N GLN A 103 5.13 -11.67 -4.75
CA GLN A 103 5.54 -10.29 -4.45
C GLN A 103 4.32 -9.52 -3.97
N PHE A 104 4.49 -8.73 -2.92
CA PHE A 104 3.35 -8.07 -2.33
C PHE A 104 3.68 -6.66 -1.83
N LEU A 105 2.69 -5.79 -1.90
CA LEU A 105 2.64 -4.51 -1.19
C LEU A 105 1.34 -4.50 -0.38
N ILE A 106 1.43 -4.83 0.89
CA ILE A 106 0.28 -4.93 1.78
C ILE A 106 0.28 -3.77 2.77
N ARG A 107 -0.84 -3.06 2.83
CA ARG A 107 -1.07 -1.95 3.76
C ARG A 107 -2.20 -2.35 4.71
N GLY A 108 -1.92 -2.38 6.00
CA GLY A 108 -2.91 -2.75 7.02
C GLY A 108 -4.08 -1.77 7.15
N ASP A 109 -3.88 -0.51 6.73
CA ASP A 109 -4.89 0.54 6.75
C ASP A 109 -5.77 0.56 5.50
N ILE A 110 -5.51 -0.30 4.51
CA ILE A 110 -6.29 -0.44 3.28
C ILE A 110 -7.00 -1.80 3.31
N LYS A 111 -8.32 -1.79 3.13
CA LYS A 111 -9.18 -2.95 3.35
C LYS A 111 -9.52 -3.74 2.09
N SER A 112 -8.89 -3.41 0.97
CA SER A 112 -9.09 -4.12 -0.30
C SER A 112 -7.76 -4.25 -1.02
N MET A 113 -7.68 -5.22 -1.94
CA MET A 113 -6.47 -5.47 -2.73
C MET A 113 -6.81 -6.16 -4.03
N ILE A 114 -5.81 -6.30 -4.89
CA ILE A 114 -5.90 -7.12 -6.09
C ILE A 114 -4.87 -8.25 -6.01
N LYS A 115 -5.20 -9.35 -6.67
CA LYS A 115 -4.30 -10.48 -6.90
C LYS A 115 -4.14 -10.65 -8.41
N VAL A 116 -2.89 -10.66 -8.88
CA VAL A 116 -2.58 -10.78 -10.29
C VAL A 116 -1.55 -11.90 -10.46
N PRO A 117 -1.89 -13.02 -11.11
CA PRO A 117 -0.91 -14.08 -11.33
C PRO A 117 0.15 -13.61 -12.33
N VAL A 118 1.39 -14.05 -12.11
CA VAL A 118 2.49 -13.84 -13.05
C VAL A 118 2.58 -15.05 -13.96
N THR A 119 2.44 -14.82 -15.26
CA THR A 119 2.39 -15.89 -16.25
C THR A 119 3.71 -16.13 -16.98
N ASP A 120 4.73 -15.31 -16.72
CA ASP A 120 6.06 -15.48 -17.31
C ASP A 120 6.77 -16.68 -16.69
N PRO A 121 7.09 -17.73 -17.47
CA PRO A 121 7.77 -18.92 -16.93
C PRO A 121 9.20 -18.63 -16.45
N ASN A 122 9.82 -17.55 -16.87
CA ASN A 122 11.16 -17.16 -16.44
C ASN A 122 11.17 -16.35 -15.13
N ASP A 123 10.00 -15.92 -14.66
CA ASP A 123 9.88 -15.17 -13.42
C ASP A 123 9.50 -16.12 -12.29
N PRO A 124 10.31 -16.20 -11.19
CA PRO A 124 9.98 -17.07 -10.06
C PRO A 124 8.79 -16.58 -9.23
N THR A 125 8.30 -15.36 -9.47
CA THR A 125 7.14 -14.79 -8.77
C THR A 125 5.86 -15.52 -9.21
N ALA A 126 5.10 -16.04 -8.23
CA ALA A 126 3.85 -16.74 -8.53
C ALA A 126 2.71 -15.77 -8.85
N TYR A 127 2.59 -14.72 -8.06
CA TYR A 127 1.56 -13.69 -8.24
C TYR A 127 1.95 -12.39 -7.53
N LEU A 128 1.25 -11.31 -7.88
CA LEU A 128 1.34 -10.02 -7.20
C LEU A 128 0.12 -9.84 -6.31
N LEU A 129 0.34 -9.32 -5.11
CA LEU A 129 -0.71 -9.00 -4.15
C LEU A 129 -0.54 -7.55 -3.71
N ILE A 130 -1.46 -6.69 -4.12
CA ILE A 130 -1.31 -5.24 -3.98
C ILE A 130 -2.52 -4.65 -3.28
N SER A 131 -2.28 -3.94 -2.18
CA SER A 131 -3.33 -3.17 -1.51
C SER A 131 -3.75 -1.97 -2.36
N THR A 132 -5.05 -1.79 -2.53
CA THR A 132 -5.60 -0.65 -3.28
C THR A 132 -6.98 -0.30 -2.72
N ARG A 133 -7.31 0.98 -2.73
CA ARG A 133 -8.66 1.46 -2.38
C ARG A 133 -9.66 1.32 -3.53
N LYS A 134 -9.17 1.03 -4.74
CA LYS A 134 -9.97 0.94 -5.96
C LYS A 134 -9.70 -0.37 -6.69
N PRO A 135 -10.03 -1.52 -6.06
CA PRO A 135 -9.68 -2.82 -6.64
C PRO A 135 -10.32 -3.08 -8.00
N SER A 136 -11.57 -2.67 -8.19
CA SER A 136 -12.27 -2.84 -9.48
C SER A 136 -11.65 -2.00 -10.59
N GLU A 137 -11.29 -0.75 -10.30
CA GLU A 137 -10.67 0.15 -11.29
C GLU A 137 -9.26 -0.32 -11.65
N LEU A 138 -8.47 -0.71 -10.67
CA LEU A 138 -7.10 -1.18 -10.89
C LEU A 138 -7.10 -2.51 -11.65
N ALA A 139 -7.93 -3.46 -11.24
CA ALA A 139 -8.09 -4.73 -11.94
C ALA A 139 -8.55 -4.50 -13.39
N GLY A 140 -9.51 -3.60 -13.60
CA GLY A 140 -9.99 -3.22 -14.92
C GLY A 140 -8.90 -2.62 -15.79
N ALA A 141 -8.05 -1.74 -15.24
CA ALA A 141 -6.94 -1.15 -15.97
C ALA A 141 -5.91 -2.20 -16.41
N ILE A 142 -5.58 -3.16 -15.54
CA ILE A 142 -4.67 -4.27 -15.87
C ILE A 142 -5.28 -5.16 -16.93
N ASN A 143 -6.54 -5.55 -16.78
CA ASN A 143 -7.22 -6.48 -17.70
C ASN A 143 -7.44 -5.84 -19.08
N ALA A 144 -7.65 -4.52 -19.13
CA ALA A 144 -7.78 -3.79 -20.40
C ALA A 144 -6.51 -3.83 -21.25
N HIS A 145 -5.33 -3.85 -20.62
CA HIS A 145 -4.05 -3.95 -21.32
C HIS A 145 -3.72 -5.38 -21.79
N ARG A 146 -4.40 -6.38 -21.22
CA ARG A 146 -4.22 -7.78 -21.61
C ARG A 146 -4.99 -8.14 -22.88
N GLY A 147 -6.09 -7.46 -23.05
CA GLY A 147 -6.95 -7.67 -24.23
C GLY A 147 -6.40 -7.05 -25.47
#